data_dd351021c91545fc46be16f9c4d6a037
#
_entry.id   dd351021c91545fc46be16f9c4d6a037
#
_cell.length_a   1.000
_cell.length_b   1.000
_cell.length_c   1.000
_cell.angle_alpha   90.00
_cell.angle_beta   90.00
_cell.angle_gamma   90.00
#
_symmetry.space_group_name_H-M   'P 1'
#
loop_
_entity.id
_entity.type
_entity.pdbx_description
1 polymer ?
#
loop_
_entity_poly.entity_id
_entity_poly.type
_entity_poly.pdbx_seq_one_letter_code
_entity_poly.pdbx_strand_id
1 'polypeptide(L)'
;MALDEFDLIARYFRTERLQRAAASGAVALGIGDDAALLQPAAGQQLVISTDTLVEGVHFPVNCPPAELGYRALAVAVSDLAAMAAEPLGFTLALTLPQAEAGWLQAFSAGLGDAARDCRINLIGGDTTRGPLNIGVTVFGQVPAAQALTRSGARPGDLLCVGGCLGDGAAGLAVVLGQTLPAGLPMAEQNYLHQRFWRPLPQLALGVLLRGHASAGLDVSDGLLADAAHIAKASGVCLQINGPQLPMSDALLSWSERQQLDWMLRGGDDYVLLFTLPRAARGQIERWRQAGQRVSIIGQVQVGQGVQLDLGLGMRPVDGPGGYQHFRSQDD
;
A
#
# COMPACT_ATOMS: atom_id res chain seq x y z
N MET A 1 2.91 5.40 38.17
CA MET A 1 3.83 6.47 37.75
C MET A 1 3.54 6.75 36.28
N ALA A 2 3.44 8.02 35.88
CA ALA A 2 3.42 8.36 34.47
C ALA A 2 4.80 7.98 33.91
N LEU A 3 4.82 7.21 32.83
CA LEU A 3 6.05 6.92 32.08
C LEU A 3 6.54 8.24 31.48
N ASP A 4 7.81 8.55 31.59
CA ASP A 4 8.41 9.59 30.77
C ASP A 4 8.55 9.11 29.32
N GLU A 5 8.90 9.99 28.42
CA GLU A 5 9.02 9.71 26.99
C GLU A 5 10.09 8.64 26.70
N PHE A 6 11.24 8.71 27.38
CA PHE A 6 12.35 7.77 27.19
C PHE A 6 11.99 6.36 27.70
N ASP A 7 11.31 6.29 28.85
CA ASP A 7 10.79 5.03 29.38
C ASP A 7 9.76 4.39 28.44
N LEU A 8 8.90 5.21 27.83
CA LEU A 8 7.92 4.77 26.84
C LEU A 8 8.61 4.18 25.60
N ILE A 9 9.58 4.91 25.04
CA ILE A 9 10.36 4.45 23.86
C ILE A 9 11.10 3.16 24.19
N ALA A 10 11.79 3.11 25.33
CA ALA A 10 12.53 1.92 25.75
C ALA A 10 11.62 0.69 25.92
N ARG A 11 10.44 0.90 26.51
CA ARG A 11 9.53 -0.21 26.84
C ARG A 11 8.74 -0.74 25.65
N TYR A 12 8.26 0.13 24.75
CA TYR A 12 7.31 -0.25 23.69
C TYR A 12 7.94 -0.26 22.31
N PHE A 13 8.97 0.53 22.05
CA PHE A 13 9.53 0.71 20.70
C PHE A 13 10.98 0.19 20.56
N ARG A 14 11.78 0.18 21.63
CA ARG A 14 13.12 -0.42 21.61
C ARG A 14 13.05 -1.91 21.96
N THR A 15 12.29 -2.69 21.20
CA THR A 15 12.07 -4.12 21.48
C THR A 15 12.70 -4.98 20.38
N GLU A 16 13.11 -6.21 20.74
CA GLU A 16 13.59 -7.18 19.75
C GLU A 16 12.62 -7.34 18.56
N ARG A 17 11.31 -7.29 18.83
CA ARG A 17 10.27 -7.47 17.82
C ARG A 17 10.31 -6.43 16.73
N LEU A 18 10.67 -5.19 17.06
CA LEU A 18 10.76 -4.06 16.14
C LEU A 18 12.16 -3.87 15.53
N GLN A 19 13.19 -4.54 16.07
CA GLN A 19 14.58 -4.36 15.68
C GLN A 19 15.22 -5.62 15.05
N ARG A 20 14.50 -6.74 14.97
CA ARG A 20 15.03 -8.05 14.57
C ARG A 20 15.09 -8.30 13.06
N ALA A 21 14.40 -7.46 12.27
CA ALA A 21 14.16 -7.80 10.87
C ALA A 21 15.31 -7.44 9.91
N ALA A 22 16.36 -6.75 10.35
CA ALA A 22 17.40 -6.30 9.45
C ALA A 22 18.40 -7.38 9.08
N ALA A 23 18.16 -8.03 7.96
CA ALA A 23 19.12 -8.95 7.36
C ALA A 23 20.25 -8.27 6.57
N SER A 24 20.14 -6.94 6.29
CA SER A 24 21.00 -6.27 5.30
C SER A 24 22.27 -5.63 5.84
N GLY A 25 22.45 -5.53 7.17
CA GLY A 25 23.55 -4.74 7.72
C GLY A 25 23.53 -3.24 7.40
N ALA A 26 22.48 -2.78 6.72
CA ALA A 26 22.35 -1.40 6.27
C ALA A 26 22.02 -0.40 7.39
N VAL A 27 21.52 -0.87 8.53
CA VAL A 27 21.30 -0.05 9.72
C VAL A 27 22.57 -0.12 10.57
N ALA A 28 23.43 0.91 10.45
CA ALA A 28 24.68 0.99 11.22
C ALA A 28 24.44 1.48 12.65
N LEU A 29 23.42 2.33 12.87
CA LEU A 29 22.95 2.82 14.16
C LEU A 29 21.43 2.95 14.13
N GLY A 30 20.75 2.39 15.13
CA GLY A 30 19.28 2.49 15.29
C GLY A 30 18.89 3.37 16.46
N ILE A 31 17.77 3.02 17.13
CA ILE A 31 17.23 3.76 18.27
C ILE A 31 18.24 3.80 19.43
N GLY A 32 18.46 4.98 20.02
CA GLY A 32 19.27 5.17 21.23
C GLY A 32 20.34 6.26 21.12
N ASP A 33 20.38 6.96 20.01
CA ASP A 33 21.20 8.15 19.78
C ASP A 33 20.31 9.23 19.12
N ASP A 34 20.83 10.44 18.89
CA ASP A 34 20.09 11.58 18.31
C ASP A 34 19.56 11.29 16.90
N ALA A 35 20.21 10.40 16.15
CA ALA A 35 19.80 9.98 14.81
C ALA A 35 20.21 8.55 14.48
N ALA A 36 19.48 7.92 13.56
CA ALA A 36 19.86 6.65 12.98
C ALA A 36 20.89 6.83 11.84
N LEU A 37 21.75 5.82 11.66
CA LEU A 37 22.70 5.78 10.54
C LEU A 37 22.31 4.63 9.58
N LEU A 38 21.99 5.01 8.35
CA LEU A 38 21.74 4.06 7.26
C LEU A 38 22.89 4.07 6.27
N GLN A 39 23.31 2.89 5.86
CA GLN A 39 24.35 2.69 4.85
C GLN A 39 23.83 1.74 3.76
N PRO A 40 23.17 2.27 2.71
CA PRO A 40 22.78 1.46 1.57
C PRO A 40 24.00 0.74 0.95
N ALA A 41 23.78 -0.43 0.38
CA ALA A 41 24.86 -1.17 -0.28
C ALA A 41 25.44 -0.38 -1.46
N ALA A 42 26.69 -0.65 -1.81
CA ALA A 42 27.35 0.01 -2.95
C ALA A 42 26.53 -0.20 -4.25
N GLY A 43 26.34 0.85 -5.03
CA GLY A 43 25.55 0.81 -6.26
C GLY A 43 24.03 0.85 -6.08
N GLN A 44 23.56 1.03 -4.85
CA GLN A 44 22.13 1.20 -4.54
C GLN A 44 21.78 2.69 -4.42
N GLN A 45 20.55 3.02 -4.76
CA GLN A 45 19.91 4.31 -4.45
C GLN A 45 19.01 4.15 -3.25
N LEU A 46 18.96 5.16 -2.38
CA LEU A 46 18.02 5.22 -1.26
C LEU A 46 16.64 5.63 -1.78
N VAL A 47 15.61 4.91 -1.36
CA VAL A 47 14.19 5.22 -1.59
C VAL A 47 13.59 5.63 -0.26
N ILE A 48 12.87 6.75 -0.25
CA ILE A 48 12.25 7.30 0.97
C ILE A 48 10.80 7.66 0.63
N SER A 49 9.86 7.22 1.47
CA SER A 49 8.48 7.69 1.45
C SER A 49 7.96 7.96 2.86
N THR A 50 6.93 8.79 2.96
CA THR A 50 6.29 9.14 4.24
C THR A 50 4.78 9.14 4.07
N ASP A 51 4.12 8.38 4.94
CA ASP A 51 2.67 8.38 5.10
C ASP A 51 2.26 8.92 6.45
N THR A 52 1.10 9.56 6.48
CA THR A 52 0.49 10.07 7.71
C THR A 52 -0.96 9.58 7.81
N LEU A 53 -1.28 8.91 8.91
CA LEU A 53 -2.62 8.44 9.23
C LEU A 53 -3.22 9.29 10.33
N VAL A 54 -4.39 9.87 10.07
CA VAL A 54 -5.13 10.74 10.99
C VAL A 54 -6.43 10.04 11.40
N GLU A 55 -6.71 10.03 12.70
CA GLU A 55 -7.95 9.47 13.25
C GLU A 55 -9.20 10.15 12.66
N GLY A 56 -10.19 9.37 12.30
CA GLY A 56 -11.43 9.85 11.67
C GLY A 56 -11.31 10.19 10.19
N VAL A 57 -10.09 10.16 9.62
CA VAL A 57 -9.82 10.37 8.19
C VAL A 57 -9.36 9.07 7.51
N HIS A 58 -8.27 8.48 8.01
CA HIS A 58 -7.66 7.29 7.42
C HIS A 58 -8.00 5.99 8.16
N PHE A 59 -8.52 6.12 9.37
CA PHE A 59 -8.99 5.00 10.19
C PHE A 59 -10.10 5.46 11.15
N PRO A 60 -11.04 4.58 11.53
CA PRO A 60 -12.13 4.93 12.42
C PRO A 60 -11.64 5.29 13.83
N VAL A 61 -12.39 6.16 14.51
CA VAL A 61 -12.20 6.41 15.95
C VAL A 61 -12.38 5.11 16.76
N ASN A 62 -11.66 4.99 17.86
CA ASN A 62 -11.72 3.81 18.75
C ASN A 62 -11.40 2.48 18.06
N CYS A 63 -10.57 2.46 17.04
CA CYS A 63 -10.15 1.23 16.38
C CYS A 63 -9.20 0.38 17.24
N PRO A 64 -9.07 -0.94 16.98
CA PRO A 64 -8.14 -1.80 17.70
C PRO A 64 -6.69 -1.36 17.51
N PRO A 65 -5.93 -1.04 18.58
CA PRO A 65 -4.58 -0.49 18.43
C PRO A 65 -3.59 -1.43 17.72
N ALA A 66 -3.74 -2.74 17.89
CA ALA A 66 -2.87 -3.72 17.21
C ALA A 66 -3.08 -3.71 15.68
N GLU A 67 -4.33 -3.62 15.24
CA GLU A 67 -4.64 -3.52 13.81
C GLU A 67 -4.16 -2.19 13.23
N LEU A 68 -4.34 -1.10 13.98
CA LEU A 68 -3.83 0.22 13.60
C LEU A 68 -2.30 0.24 13.47
N GLY A 69 -1.59 -0.38 14.42
CA GLY A 69 -0.13 -0.46 14.37
C GLY A 69 0.37 -1.24 13.15
N TYR A 70 -0.30 -2.35 12.79
CA TYR A 70 0.02 -3.11 11.58
C TYR A 70 -0.23 -2.25 10.32
N ARG A 71 -1.44 -1.70 10.19
CA ARG A 71 -1.84 -0.92 9.03
C ARG A 71 -0.91 0.27 8.81
N ALA A 72 -0.56 1.02 9.87
CA ALA A 72 0.26 2.21 9.76
C ALA A 72 1.61 1.96 9.07
N LEU A 73 2.25 0.83 9.36
CA LEU A 73 3.51 0.47 8.68
C LEU A 73 3.26 -0.15 7.30
N ALA A 74 2.26 -1.02 7.19
CA ALA A 74 2.02 -1.75 5.95
C ALA A 74 1.69 -0.81 4.78
N VAL A 75 0.86 0.24 5.01
CA VAL A 75 0.52 1.21 3.95
C VAL A 75 1.76 1.95 3.48
N ALA A 76 2.61 2.45 4.38
CA ALA A 76 3.83 3.16 4.02
C ALA A 76 4.84 2.25 3.28
N VAL A 77 4.94 0.97 3.65
CA VAL A 77 5.83 0.00 2.96
C VAL A 77 5.35 -0.31 1.54
N SER A 78 4.07 -0.10 1.23
CA SER A 78 3.54 -0.28 -0.13
C SER A 78 4.25 0.60 -1.16
N ASP A 79 4.65 1.81 -0.79
CA ASP A 79 5.44 2.70 -1.64
C ASP A 79 6.81 2.09 -2.00
N LEU A 80 7.45 1.39 -1.05
CA LEU A 80 8.71 0.70 -1.36
C LEU A 80 8.49 -0.42 -2.37
N ALA A 81 7.37 -1.16 -2.26
CA ALA A 81 7.01 -2.17 -3.24
C ALA A 81 6.73 -1.56 -4.62
N ALA A 82 6.02 -0.42 -4.67
CA ALA A 82 5.72 0.34 -5.88
C ALA A 82 7.00 0.83 -6.60
N MET A 83 8.02 1.22 -5.83
CA MET A 83 9.33 1.64 -6.34
C MET A 83 10.28 0.46 -6.60
N ALA A 84 9.82 -0.78 -6.44
CA ALA A 84 10.63 -2.00 -6.55
C ALA A 84 11.83 -2.01 -5.57
N ALA A 85 11.71 -1.35 -4.41
CA ALA A 85 12.77 -1.21 -3.42
C ALA A 85 12.73 -2.34 -2.39
N GLU A 86 13.89 -2.66 -1.84
CA GLU A 86 14.04 -3.54 -0.68
C GLU A 86 14.01 -2.70 0.60
N PRO A 87 13.20 -3.07 1.60
CA PRO A 87 13.11 -2.32 2.86
C PRO A 87 14.44 -2.32 3.64
N LEU A 88 14.77 -1.19 4.26
CA LEU A 88 15.94 -1.03 5.12
C LEU A 88 15.53 -0.73 6.57
N GLY A 89 14.67 0.26 6.77
CA GLY A 89 14.23 0.72 8.08
C GLY A 89 13.07 1.69 7.98
N PHE A 90 12.48 2.02 9.12
CA PHE A 90 11.45 3.06 9.19
C PHE A 90 11.57 3.88 10.47
N THR A 91 11.06 5.11 10.44
CA THR A 91 10.86 5.95 11.62
C THR A 91 9.37 6.14 11.89
N LEU A 92 9.03 6.30 13.16
CA LEU A 92 7.66 6.49 13.64
C LEU A 92 7.54 7.84 14.34
N ALA A 93 6.72 8.75 13.82
CA ALA A 93 6.27 9.95 14.50
C ALA A 93 4.87 9.70 15.06
N LEU A 94 4.74 9.51 16.37
CA LEU A 94 3.50 9.13 17.04
C LEU A 94 2.99 10.25 17.93
N THR A 95 1.83 10.81 17.60
CA THR A 95 1.13 11.77 18.44
C THR A 95 -0.05 11.06 19.12
N LEU A 96 -0.14 11.16 20.44
CA LEU A 96 -1.15 10.50 21.26
C LEU A 96 -1.84 11.49 22.21
N PRO A 97 -3.16 11.38 22.44
CA PRO A 97 -3.83 12.19 23.48
C PRO A 97 -3.38 11.79 24.89
N GLN A 98 -3.11 10.52 25.12
CA GLN A 98 -2.67 9.94 26.39
C GLN A 98 -1.76 8.73 26.17
N ALA A 99 -0.75 8.56 27.01
CA ALA A 99 0.17 7.41 26.98
C ALA A 99 -0.40 6.23 27.78
N GLU A 100 -1.45 5.58 27.25
CA GLU A 100 -2.07 4.42 27.89
C GLU A 100 -1.27 3.14 27.65
N ALA A 101 -0.83 2.49 28.73
CA ALA A 101 0.03 1.32 28.66
C ALA A 101 -0.56 0.17 27.81
N GLY A 102 -1.87 -0.11 27.96
CA GLY A 102 -2.56 -1.16 27.20
C GLY A 102 -2.63 -0.83 25.70
N TRP A 103 -2.92 0.41 25.35
CA TRP A 103 -2.96 0.90 23.98
C TRP A 103 -1.57 0.77 23.32
N LEU A 104 -0.53 1.31 23.99
CA LEU A 104 0.84 1.28 23.50
C LEU A 104 1.37 -0.15 23.31
N GLN A 105 1.07 -1.04 24.26
CA GLN A 105 1.46 -2.46 24.14
C GLN A 105 0.81 -3.13 22.94
N ALA A 106 -0.48 -2.91 22.72
CA ALA A 106 -1.20 -3.48 21.59
C ALA A 106 -0.73 -2.87 20.25
N PHE A 107 -0.58 -1.53 20.18
CA PHE A 107 -0.10 -0.83 19.00
C PHE A 107 1.31 -1.30 18.60
N SER A 108 2.26 -1.30 19.54
CA SER A 108 3.64 -1.75 19.28
C SER A 108 3.71 -3.23 18.89
N ALA A 109 2.79 -4.06 19.40
CA ALA A 109 2.70 -5.47 19.00
C ALA A 109 2.28 -5.61 17.53
N GLY A 110 1.24 -4.90 17.10
CA GLY A 110 0.78 -4.88 15.70
C GLY A 110 1.82 -4.29 14.75
N LEU A 111 2.45 -3.19 15.15
CA LEU A 111 3.57 -2.59 14.41
C LEU A 111 4.72 -3.58 14.23
N GLY A 112 5.05 -4.37 15.29
CA GLY A 112 6.08 -5.41 15.25
C GLY A 112 5.70 -6.59 14.35
N ASP A 113 4.41 -6.94 14.24
CA ASP A 113 3.95 -7.93 13.27
C ASP A 113 4.17 -7.46 11.83
N ALA A 114 3.78 -6.21 11.51
CA ALA A 114 4.03 -5.63 10.20
C ALA A 114 5.54 -5.52 9.90
N ALA A 115 6.34 -5.10 10.88
CA ALA A 115 7.79 -5.01 10.75
C ALA A 115 8.44 -6.37 10.39
N ARG A 116 7.99 -7.44 11.04
CA ARG A 116 8.42 -8.81 10.74
C ARG A 116 8.00 -9.24 9.33
N ASP A 117 6.73 -9.03 8.97
CA ASP A 117 6.16 -9.48 7.70
C ASP A 117 6.78 -8.72 6.51
N CYS A 118 7.06 -7.44 6.70
CA CYS A 118 7.75 -6.59 5.72
C CYS A 118 9.28 -6.65 5.79
N ARG A 119 9.86 -7.36 6.76
CA ARG A 119 11.31 -7.47 6.99
C ARG A 119 11.99 -6.11 7.13
N ILE A 120 11.40 -5.22 7.92
CA ILE A 120 11.86 -3.85 8.13
C ILE A 120 11.99 -3.55 9.63
N ASN A 121 12.96 -2.72 10.03
CA ASN A 121 13.17 -2.37 11.43
C ASN A 121 12.76 -0.94 11.74
N LEU A 122 12.25 -0.74 12.96
CA LEU A 122 12.15 0.60 13.54
C LEU A 122 13.56 1.10 13.90
N ILE A 123 13.96 2.23 13.32
CA ILE A 123 15.30 2.78 13.49
C ILE A 123 15.32 4.11 14.23
N GLY A 124 14.16 4.76 14.43
CA GLY A 124 14.05 6.05 15.11
C GLY A 124 12.61 6.53 15.14
N GLY A 125 12.41 7.73 15.63
CA GLY A 125 11.09 8.36 15.65
C GLY A 125 10.93 9.37 16.75
N ASP A 126 9.69 9.81 16.95
CA ASP A 126 9.31 10.78 17.98
C ASP A 126 7.96 10.38 18.57
N THR A 127 7.73 10.71 19.84
CA THR A 127 6.45 10.47 20.50
C THR A 127 6.04 11.72 21.25
N THR A 128 4.91 12.31 20.87
CA THR A 128 4.44 13.57 21.45
C THR A 128 2.96 13.52 21.84
N ARG A 129 2.51 14.50 22.62
CA ARG A 129 1.12 14.60 23.06
C ARG A 129 0.31 15.47 22.11
N GLY A 130 -0.84 14.96 21.66
CA GLY A 130 -1.80 15.69 20.82
C GLY A 130 -2.91 14.78 20.31
N PRO A 131 -3.73 15.22 19.34
CA PRO A 131 -4.69 14.36 18.64
C PRO A 131 -3.98 13.15 18.02
N LEU A 132 -4.64 11.97 18.01
CA LEU A 132 -4.05 10.75 17.48
C LEU A 132 -3.67 10.91 15.99
N ASN A 133 -2.37 10.83 15.75
CA ASN A 133 -1.76 10.94 14.43
C ASN A 133 -0.53 10.04 14.37
N ILE A 134 -0.34 9.34 13.26
CA ILE A 134 0.74 8.39 13.07
C ILE A 134 1.45 8.71 11.76
N GLY A 135 2.67 9.22 11.86
CA GLY A 135 3.57 9.43 10.71
C GLY A 135 4.58 8.28 10.62
N VAL A 136 4.67 7.63 9.48
CA VAL A 136 5.66 6.58 9.21
C VAL A 136 6.51 7.00 8.02
N THR A 137 7.82 7.13 8.22
CA THR A 137 8.76 7.31 7.11
C THR A 137 9.52 6.02 6.89
N VAL A 138 9.42 5.46 5.69
CA VAL A 138 10.10 4.22 5.28
C VAL A 138 11.31 4.51 4.43
N PHE A 139 12.36 3.72 4.65
CA PHE A 139 13.61 3.78 3.91
C PHE A 139 13.82 2.42 3.24
N GLY A 140 14.11 2.44 1.94
CA GLY A 140 14.44 1.26 1.15
C GLY A 140 15.64 1.53 0.26
N GLN A 141 16.10 0.50 -0.42
CA GLN A 141 17.14 0.61 -1.43
C GLN A 141 16.75 -0.10 -2.72
N VAL A 142 17.26 0.40 -3.84
CA VAL A 142 17.07 -0.18 -5.16
C VAL A 142 18.36 -0.03 -5.97
N PRO A 143 18.75 -1.01 -6.80
CA PRO A 143 19.92 -0.84 -7.67
C PRO A 143 19.79 0.42 -8.52
N ALA A 144 20.88 1.15 -8.71
CA ALA A 144 20.89 2.40 -9.45
C ALA A 144 20.25 2.21 -10.85
N ALA A 145 19.36 3.14 -11.21
CA ALA A 145 18.58 3.15 -12.45
C ALA A 145 17.59 1.97 -12.62
N GLN A 146 17.24 1.25 -11.54
CA GLN A 146 16.24 0.16 -11.57
C GLN A 146 15.00 0.44 -10.75
N ALA A 147 14.86 1.63 -10.18
CA ALA A 147 13.62 2.04 -9.52
C ALA A 147 12.46 2.01 -10.53
N LEU A 148 11.36 1.36 -10.16
CA LEU A 148 10.12 1.45 -10.90
C LEU A 148 9.49 2.81 -10.61
N THR A 149 9.04 3.50 -11.64
CA THR A 149 8.45 4.84 -11.53
C THR A 149 7.11 4.91 -12.24
N ARG A 150 6.33 5.95 -11.98
CA ARG A 150 5.07 6.22 -12.68
C ARG A 150 5.27 6.55 -14.15
N SER A 151 6.47 6.98 -14.55
CA SER A 151 6.82 7.31 -15.93
C SER A 151 7.52 6.15 -16.62
N GLY A 152 7.35 6.04 -17.97
CA GLY A 152 8.03 5.05 -18.79
C GLY A 152 7.12 4.08 -19.53
N ALA A 153 5.79 4.13 -19.28
CA ALA A 153 4.81 3.37 -20.05
C ALA A 153 4.81 3.79 -21.52
N ARG A 154 4.69 2.82 -22.43
CA ARG A 154 4.74 3.06 -23.89
C ARG A 154 3.53 2.45 -24.58
N PRO A 155 3.02 3.09 -25.65
CA PRO A 155 1.99 2.48 -26.49
C PRO A 155 2.37 1.05 -26.91
N GLY A 156 1.44 0.11 -26.74
CA GLY A 156 1.67 -1.31 -26.97
C GLY A 156 2.00 -2.12 -25.71
N ASP A 157 2.37 -1.49 -24.60
CA ASP A 157 2.56 -2.19 -23.33
C ASP A 157 1.24 -2.79 -22.82
N LEU A 158 1.33 -3.89 -22.09
CA LEU A 158 0.21 -4.46 -21.33
C LEU A 158 0.01 -3.65 -20.05
N LEU A 159 -1.23 -3.45 -19.64
CA LEU A 159 -1.57 -2.93 -18.32
C LEU A 159 -1.91 -4.10 -17.40
N CYS A 160 -1.20 -4.20 -16.28
CA CYS A 160 -1.29 -5.33 -15.36
C CYS A 160 -1.54 -4.88 -13.92
N VAL A 161 -2.17 -5.75 -13.13
CA VAL A 161 -2.34 -5.55 -11.69
C VAL A 161 -1.92 -6.80 -10.92
N GLY A 162 -1.30 -6.61 -9.76
CA GLY A 162 -0.99 -7.66 -8.81
C GLY A 162 -2.11 -7.83 -7.79
N GLY A 163 -2.64 -9.06 -7.60
CA GLY A 163 -3.69 -9.30 -6.59
C GLY A 163 -5.11 -9.06 -7.07
N CYS A 164 -6.00 -8.73 -6.14
CA CYS A 164 -7.41 -8.40 -6.37
C CYS A 164 -7.67 -6.92 -6.08
N LEU A 165 -8.72 -6.38 -6.70
CA LEU A 165 -9.18 -4.99 -6.53
C LEU A 165 -10.51 -4.95 -5.77
N GLY A 166 -10.72 -3.88 -5.01
CA GLY A 166 -11.95 -3.59 -4.28
C GLY A 166 -12.01 -4.20 -2.87
N ASP A 167 -11.08 -5.06 -2.50
CA ASP A 167 -11.05 -5.71 -1.18
C ASP A 167 -10.82 -4.72 -0.04
N GLY A 168 -10.02 -3.67 -0.26
CA GLY A 168 -9.77 -2.61 0.71
C GLY A 168 -11.03 -1.83 1.06
N ALA A 169 -11.76 -1.35 0.05
CA ALA A 169 -13.01 -0.61 0.22
C ALA A 169 -14.12 -1.48 0.83
N ALA A 170 -14.25 -2.74 0.40
CA ALA A 170 -15.18 -3.70 1.00
C ALA A 170 -14.81 -3.99 2.47
N GLY A 171 -13.51 -4.10 2.77
CA GLY A 171 -13.00 -4.26 4.11
C GLY A 171 -13.34 -3.08 5.01
N LEU A 172 -13.20 -1.86 4.51
CA LEU A 172 -13.64 -0.66 5.22
C LEU A 172 -15.15 -0.69 5.51
N ALA A 173 -15.98 -1.11 4.56
CA ALA A 173 -17.43 -1.26 4.76
C ALA A 173 -17.74 -2.24 5.89
N VAL A 174 -17.02 -3.37 5.97
CA VAL A 174 -17.12 -4.34 7.07
C VAL A 174 -16.70 -3.70 8.40
N VAL A 175 -15.57 -3.02 8.44
CA VAL A 175 -15.04 -2.35 9.65
C VAL A 175 -15.98 -1.27 10.18
N LEU A 176 -16.60 -0.52 9.29
CA LEU A 176 -17.58 0.53 9.65
C LEU A 176 -18.95 -0.03 10.03
N GLY A 177 -19.15 -1.35 9.99
CA GLY A 177 -20.45 -1.96 10.30
C GLY A 177 -21.56 -1.57 9.33
N GLN A 178 -21.23 -1.29 8.06
CA GLN A 178 -22.24 -1.02 7.04
C GLN A 178 -23.13 -2.24 6.82
N THR A 179 -24.29 -2.05 6.20
CA THR A 179 -25.19 -3.17 5.88
C THR A 179 -24.51 -4.16 4.93
N LEU A 180 -24.22 -5.35 5.45
CA LEU A 180 -23.59 -6.43 4.69
C LEU A 180 -24.65 -7.21 3.88
N PRO A 181 -24.26 -7.84 2.76
CA PRO A 181 -25.13 -8.73 2.03
C PRO A 181 -25.69 -9.87 2.92
N ALA A 182 -26.95 -10.18 2.77
CA ALA A 182 -27.55 -11.30 3.50
C ALA A 182 -26.82 -12.61 3.14
N GLY A 183 -26.36 -13.33 4.17
CA GLY A 183 -25.66 -14.60 3.98
C GLY A 183 -24.16 -14.47 3.61
N LEU A 184 -23.55 -13.29 3.70
CA LEU A 184 -22.09 -13.16 3.55
C LEU A 184 -21.39 -14.04 4.59
N PRO A 185 -20.61 -15.07 4.17
CA PRO A 185 -19.97 -15.99 5.08
C PRO A 185 -19.00 -15.28 6.04
N MET A 186 -18.92 -15.77 7.28
CA MET A 186 -18.00 -15.20 8.29
C MET A 186 -16.53 -15.25 7.83
N ALA A 187 -16.14 -16.27 7.08
CA ALA A 187 -14.78 -16.39 6.52
C ALA A 187 -14.46 -15.23 5.57
N GLU A 188 -15.40 -14.82 4.74
CA GLU A 188 -15.27 -13.71 3.80
C GLU A 188 -15.30 -12.36 4.51
N GLN A 189 -16.17 -12.21 5.54
CA GLN A 189 -16.15 -11.02 6.40
C GLN A 189 -14.78 -10.85 7.07
N ASN A 190 -14.23 -11.93 7.64
CA ASN A 190 -12.90 -11.91 8.26
C ASN A 190 -11.79 -11.61 7.26
N TYR A 191 -11.88 -12.16 6.05
CA TYR A 191 -10.95 -11.88 4.97
C TYR A 191 -10.96 -10.38 4.62
N LEU A 192 -12.14 -9.80 4.36
CA LEU A 192 -12.28 -8.38 4.03
C LEU A 192 -11.82 -7.47 5.17
N HIS A 193 -12.19 -7.80 6.43
CA HIS A 193 -11.70 -7.10 7.62
C HIS A 193 -10.18 -7.10 7.68
N GLN A 194 -9.53 -8.24 7.40
CA GLN A 194 -8.07 -8.35 7.35
C GLN A 194 -7.48 -7.57 6.18
N ARG A 195 -8.12 -7.52 5.02
CA ARG A 195 -7.65 -6.75 3.87
C ARG A 195 -7.54 -5.25 4.18
N PHE A 196 -8.49 -4.70 4.94
CA PHE A 196 -8.43 -3.31 5.38
C PHE A 196 -7.34 -3.09 6.44
N TRP A 197 -7.35 -3.88 7.52
CA TRP A 197 -6.45 -3.64 8.64
C TRP A 197 -5.01 -4.11 8.38
N ARG A 198 -4.85 -5.16 7.62
CA ARG A 198 -3.56 -5.81 7.35
C ARG A 198 -3.30 -5.94 5.84
N PRO A 199 -3.23 -4.81 5.11
CA PRO A 199 -2.85 -4.87 3.72
C PRO A 199 -1.45 -5.51 3.61
N LEU A 200 -1.22 -6.24 2.50
CA LEU A 200 0.03 -6.94 2.27
C LEU A 200 0.83 -6.22 1.17
N PRO A 201 1.83 -5.41 1.54
CA PRO A 201 2.71 -4.77 0.57
C PRO A 201 3.35 -5.78 -0.36
N GLN A 202 3.26 -5.56 -1.66
CA GLN A 202 3.70 -6.53 -2.67
C GLN A 202 5.22 -6.44 -2.95
N LEU A 203 6.05 -6.43 -1.90
CA LEU A 203 7.50 -6.30 -1.99
C LEU A 203 8.14 -7.33 -2.92
N ALA A 204 7.72 -8.60 -2.82
CA ALA A 204 8.25 -9.66 -3.66
C ALA A 204 7.93 -9.44 -5.14
N LEU A 205 6.70 -9.01 -5.46
CA LEU A 205 6.31 -8.66 -6.83
C LEU A 205 7.11 -7.44 -7.30
N GLY A 206 7.21 -6.38 -6.50
CA GLY A 206 7.99 -5.19 -6.83
C GLY A 206 9.41 -5.53 -7.28
N VAL A 207 10.11 -6.37 -6.52
CA VAL A 207 11.46 -6.84 -6.88
C VAL A 207 11.47 -7.61 -8.21
N LEU A 208 10.47 -8.46 -8.46
CA LEU A 208 10.35 -9.22 -9.71
C LEU A 208 10.06 -8.33 -10.94
N LEU A 209 9.49 -7.15 -10.73
CA LEU A 209 9.19 -6.20 -11.82
C LEU A 209 10.45 -5.45 -12.30
N ARG A 210 11.54 -5.42 -11.54
CA ARG A 210 12.78 -4.74 -11.90
C ARG A 210 13.28 -5.17 -13.28
N GLY A 211 13.60 -4.20 -14.13
CA GLY A 211 14.09 -4.45 -15.49
C GLY A 211 13.10 -5.08 -16.46
N HIS A 212 11.85 -5.33 -16.03
CA HIS A 212 10.79 -5.90 -16.85
C HIS A 212 9.63 -4.94 -17.05
N ALA A 213 9.11 -4.36 -15.97
CA ALA A 213 8.04 -3.37 -16.05
C ALA A 213 8.57 -2.02 -16.56
N SER A 214 7.74 -1.31 -17.33
CA SER A 214 8.08 0.00 -17.90
C SER A 214 7.63 1.16 -17.02
N ALA A 215 6.52 1.02 -16.28
CA ALA A 215 6.04 1.96 -15.27
C ALA A 215 5.21 1.23 -14.21
N GLY A 216 5.05 1.82 -13.02
CA GLY A 216 4.21 1.26 -11.98
C GLY A 216 4.03 2.17 -10.78
N LEU A 217 3.05 1.83 -9.96
CA LEU A 217 2.73 2.38 -8.65
C LEU A 217 1.87 1.37 -7.88
N ASP A 218 1.54 1.66 -6.62
CA ASP A 218 0.53 0.91 -5.88
C ASP A 218 -0.85 1.59 -5.97
N VAL A 219 -1.91 0.83 -5.75
CA VAL A 219 -3.30 1.30 -5.80
C VAL A 219 -3.73 1.64 -4.37
N SER A 220 -3.68 2.91 -4.02
CA SER A 220 -4.06 3.46 -2.72
C SER A 220 -5.35 4.28 -2.77
N ASP A 221 -5.56 5.07 -3.84
CA ASP A 221 -6.71 5.97 -4.02
C ASP A 221 -7.81 5.38 -4.90
N GLY A 222 -7.53 4.26 -5.54
CA GLY A 222 -8.41 3.53 -6.45
C GLY A 222 -7.85 3.44 -7.87
N LEU A 223 -8.16 2.34 -8.54
CA LEU A 223 -7.59 1.99 -9.84
C LEU A 223 -7.61 3.12 -10.86
N LEU A 224 -8.74 3.83 -10.99
CA LEU A 224 -8.88 4.90 -12.01
C LEU A 224 -8.02 6.12 -11.68
N ALA A 225 -7.94 6.52 -10.41
CA ALA A 225 -7.11 7.64 -9.96
C ALA A 225 -5.63 7.32 -10.16
N ASP A 226 -5.21 6.14 -9.71
CA ASP A 226 -3.82 5.70 -9.77
C ASP A 226 -3.37 5.43 -11.21
N ALA A 227 -4.23 4.85 -12.05
CA ALA A 227 -3.97 4.73 -13.49
C ALA A 227 -3.76 6.08 -14.17
N ALA A 228 -4.53 7.11 -13.77
CA ALA A 228 -4.36 8.46 -14.31
C ALA A 228 -2.98 9.07 -13.99
N HIS A 229 -2.38 8.71 -12.84
CA HIS A 229 -1.00 9.11 -12.51
C HIS A 229 0.04 8.51 -13.46
N ILE A 230 -0.07 7.22 -13.80
CA ILE A 230 0.81 6.60 -14.80
C ILE A 230 0.58 7.23 -16.18
N ALA A 231 -0.67 7.38 -16.59
CA ALA A 231 -1.03 7.97 -17.89
C ALA A 231 -0.43 9.37 -18.05
N LYS A 232 -0.59 10.22 -17.02
CA LYS A 232 -0.06 11.58 -16.99
C LYS A 232 1.47 11.60 -16.99
N ALA A 233 2.11 10.81 -16.12
CA ALA A 233 3.57 10.79 -15.98
C ALA A 233 4.28 10.24 -17.24
N SER A 234 3.61 9.37 -17.99
CA SER A 234 4.14 8.74 -19.21
C SER A 234 3.67 9.41 -20.50
N GLY A 235 2.69 10.33 -20.45
CA GLY A 235 2.12 10.99 -21.64
C GLY A 235 1.36 10.05 -22.57
N VAL A 236 0.64 9.07 -22.01
CA VAL A 236 -0.06 8.00 -22.74
C VAL A 236 -1.54 7.89 -22.33
N CYS A 237 -2.30 7.08 -23.07
CA CYS A 237 -3.64 6.65 -22.70
C CYS A 237 -3.59 5.22 -22.13
N LEU A 238 -4.15 5.00 -20.94
CA LEU A 238 -4.35 3.66 -20.38
C LEU A 238 -5.76 3.17 -20.68
N GLN A 239 -5.89 2.06 -21.38
CA GLN A 239 -7.17 1.40 -21.66
C GLN A 239 -7.37 0.25 -20.69
N ILE A 240 -8.42 0.32 -19.87
CA ILE A 240 -8.80 -0.69 -18.89
C ILE A 240 -9.99 -1.48 -19.41
N ASN A 241 -9.89 -2.81 -19.33
CA ASN A 241 -10.97 -3.73 -19.66
C ASN A 241 -11.65 -4.22 -18.38
N GLY A 242 -12.83 -3.67 -18.07
CA GLY A 242 -13.59 -3.97 -16.86
C GLY A 242 -13.85 -5.46 -16.62
N PRO A 243 -14.30 -6.24 -17.62
CA PRO A 243 -14.45 -7.70 -17.50
C PRO A 243 -13.18 -8.47 -17.13
N GLN A 244 -11.99 -7.89 -17.25
CA GLN A 244 -10.71 -8.52 -16.89
C GLN A 244 -10.19 -8.11 -15.51
N LEU A 245 -10.91 -7.27 -14.79
CA LEU A 245 -10.50 -6.85 -13.45
C LEU A 245 -10.55 -8.05 -12.49
N PRO A 246 -9.43 -8.33 -11.78
CA PRO A 246 -9.40 -9.44 -10.83
C PRO A 246 -10.13 -9.04 -9.53
N MET A 247 -11.05 -9.89 -9.12
CA MET A 247 -11.85 -9.76 -7.91
C MET A 247 -11.61 -10.97 -7.00
N SER A 248 -11.76 -10.80 -5.68
CA SER A 248 -11.80 -11.91 -4.74
C SER A 248 -13.18 -12.54 -4.66
N ASP A 249 -13.25 -13.78 -4.21
CA ASP A 249 -14.53 -14.47 -3.98
C ASP A 249 -15.37 -13.77 -2.91
N ALA A 250 -14.73 -13.05 -1.98
CA ALA A 250 -15.40 -12.32 -0.93
C ALA A 250 -16.29 -11.18 -1.44
N LEU A 251 -16.05 -10.67 -2.65
CA LEU A 251 -16.91 -9.65 -3.27
C LEU A 251 -18.13 -10.23 -4.01
N LEU A 252 -18.18 -11.53 -4.27
CA LEU A 252 -19.25 -12.15 -5.08
C LEU A 252 -20.64 -12.01 -4.45
N SER A 253 -20.72 -11.86 -3.13
CA SER A 253 -21.99 -11.66 -2.40
C SER A 253 -22.57 -10.24 -2.54
N TRP A 254 -21.80 -9.29 -3.08
CA TRP A 254 -22.21 -7.89 -3.23
C TRP A 254 -22.84 -7.66 -4.61
N SER A 255 -23.60 -6.57 -4.79
CA SER A 255 -24.16 -6.24 -6.08
C SER A 255 -23.05 -5.93 -7.11
N GLU A 256 -23.26 -6.27 -8.37
CA GLU A 256 -22.32 -6.00 -9.46
C GLU A 256 -21.92 -4.51 -9.53
N ARG A 257 -22.88 -3.61 -9.28
CA ARG A 257 -22.62 -2.17 -9.23
C ARG A 257 -21.61 -1.82 -8.13
N GLN A 258 -21.75 -2.42 -6.95
CA GLN A 258 -20.90 -2.14 -5.80
C GLN A 258 -19.52 -2.77 -5.97
N GLN A 259 -19.45 -4.01 -6.48
CA GLN A 259 -18.21 -4.66 -6.86
C GLN A 259 -17.40 -3.78 -7.83
N LEU A 260 -18.07 -3.30 -8.89
CA LEU A 260 -17.43 -2.48 -9.92
C LEU A 260 -16.97 -1.12 -9.36
N ASP A 261 -17.79 -0.46 -8.54
CA ASP A 261 -17.44 0.82 -7.93
C ASP A 261 -16.21 0.67 -7.02
N TRP A 262 -16.15 -0.35 -6.19
CA TRP A 262 -15.00 -0.64 -5.33
C TRP A 262 -13.74 -1.01 -6.11
N MET A 263 -13.84 -1.85 -7.14
CA MET A 263 -12.68 -2.22 -7.97
C MET A 263 -12.12 -1.03 -8.77
N LEU A 264 -12.97 -0.07 -9.14
CA LEU A 264 -12.54 1.06 -9.96
C LEU A 264 -12.15 2.30 -9.13
N ARG A 265 -12.88 2.57 -8.05
CA ARG A 265 -12.78 3.82 -7.28
C ARG A 265 -12.46 3.63 -5.81
N GLY A 266 -12.56 2.40 -5.32
CA GLY A 266 -12.22 2.07 -3.95
C GLY A 266 -10.72 2.14 -3.73
N GLY A 267 -10.31 2.83 -2.68
CA GLY A 267 -8.93 2.85 -2.23
C GLY A 267 -8.58 1.68 -1.32
N ASP A 268 -7.41 1.75 -0.72
CA ASP A 268 -6.91 0.82 0.30
C ASP A 268 -6.57 -0.60 -0.18
N ASP A 269 -6.45 -0.82 -1.48
CA ASP A 269 -6.07 -2.15 -1.99
C ASP A 269 -4.58 -2.46 -1.82
N TYR A 270 -3.70 -1.46 -1.95
CA TYR A 270 -2.25 -1.58 -1.84
C TYR A 270 -1.66 -2.72 -2.70
N VAL A 271 -2.23 -2.91 -3.89
CA VAL A 271 -1.73 -3.81 -4.92
C VAL A 271 -0.95 -3.02 -5.97
N LEU A 272 -0.02 -3.66 -6.69
CA LEU A 272 0.76 -2.98 -7.71
C LEU A 272 -0.01 -2.90 -9.04
N LEU A 273 -0.15 -1.70 -9.59
CA LEU A 273 -0.55 -1.43 -10.97
C LEU A 273 0.70 -1.11 -11.77
N PHE A 274 0.92 -1.81 -12.89
CA PHE A 274 2.12 -1.63 -13.67
C PHE A 274 1.91 -1.88 -15.16
N THR A 275 2.80 -1.33 -15.97
CA THR A 275 2.84 -1.58 -17.41
C THR A 275 4.01 -2.48 -17.77
N LEU A 276 3.78 -3.39 -18.72
CA LEU A 276 4.74 -4.41 -19.11
C LEU A 276 4.90 -4.44 -20.63
N PRO A 277 6.11 -4.27 -21.18
CA PRO A 277 6.33 -4.46 -22.61
C PRO A 277 5.78 -5.80 -23.09
N ARG A 278 5.09 -5.80 -24.23
CA ARG A 278 4.45 -7.01 -24.75
C ARG A 278 5.44 -8.17 -24.97
N ALA A 279 6.69 -7.85 -25.26
CA ALA A 279 7.78 -8.84 -25.39
C ALA A 279 8.08 -9.55 -24.04
N ALA A 280 7.82 -8.90 -22.91
CA ALA A 280 8.03 -9.46 -21.57
C ALA A 280 6.80 -10.25 -21.04
N ARG A 281 5.71 -10.42 -21.84
CA ARG A 281 4.48 -11.13 -21.42
C ARG A 281 4.75 -12.49 -20.79
N GLY A 282 5.76 -13.21 -21.28
CA GLY A 282 6.13 -14.53 -20.75
C GLY A 282 6.58 -14.52 -19.29
N GLN A 283 6.96 -13.36 -18.74
CA GLN A 283 7.32 -13.22 -17.32
C GLN A 283 6.10 -13.40 -16.40
N ILE A 284 4.90 -13.01 -16.85
CA ILE A 284 3.66 -13.12 -16.05
C ILE A 284 3.47 -14.58 -15.60
N GLU A 285 3.66 -15.55 -16.49
CA GLU A 285 3.50 -16.95 -16.12
C GLU A 285 4.57 -17.40 -15.12
N ARG A 286 5.81 -16.94 -15.28
CA ARG A 286 6.89 -17.21 -14.30
C ARG A 286 6.58 -16.61 -12.93
N TRP A 287 6.02 -15.39 -12.88
CA TRP A 287 5.62 -14.76 -11.63
C TRP A 287 4.45 -15.50 -10.98
N ARG A 288 3.48 -15.97 -11.77
CA ARG A 288 2.39 -16.82 -11.27
C ARG A 288 2.89 -18.15 -10.68
N GLN A 289 3.85 -18.79 -11.33
CA GLN A 289 4.51 -19.99 -10.82
C GLN A 289 5.31 -19.72 -9.54
N ALA A 290 5.82 -18.50 -9.37
CA ALA A 290 6.44 -18.02 -8.14
C ALA A 290 5.43 -17.56 -7.07
N GLY A 291 4.12 -17.84 -7.25
CA GLY A 291 3.06 -17.52 -6.29
C GLY A 291 2.52 -16.10 -6.38
N GLN A 292 2.91 -15.30 -7.39
CA GLN A 292 2.39 -13.95 -7.56
C GLN A 292 1.07 -13.98 -8.35
N ARG A 293 0.05 -13.32 -7.84
CA ARG A 293 -1.22 -13.16 -8.55
C ARG A 293 -1.12 -11.95 -9.48
N VAL A 294 -0.93 -12.17 -10.77
CA VAL A 294 -0.83 -11.10 -11.77
C VAL A 294 -1.89 -11.27 -12.84
N SER A 295 -2.64 -10.20 -13.13
CA SER A 295 -3.69 -10.16 -14.16
C SER A 295 -3.39 -9.07 -15.18
N ILE A 296 -3.61 -9.36 -16.46
CA ILE A 296 -3.63 -8.35 -17.52
C ILE A 296 -5.03 -7.75 -17.52
N ILE A 297 -5.12 -6.44 -17.30
CA ILE A 297 -6.40 -5.72 -17.20
C ILE A 297 -6.61 -4.73 -18.35
N GLY A 298 -5.65 -4.64 -19.27
CA GLY A 298 -5.74 -3.69 -20.36
C GLY A 298 -4.44 -3.51 -21.12
N GLN A 299 -4.30 -2.34 -21.72
CA GLN A 299 -3.14 -1.98 -22.54
C GLN A 299 -2.88 -0.46 -22.55
N VAL A 300 -1.67 -0.09 -22.95
CA VAL A 300 -1.27 1.29 -23.16
C VAL A 300 -1.45 1.67 -24.63
N GLN A 301 -2.03 2.84 -24.89
CA GLN A 301 -2.27 3.39 -26.23
C GLN A 301 -1.69 4.79 -26.41
N VAL A 302 -1.58 5.24 -27.66
CA VAL A 302 -1.34 6.62 -28.00
C VAL A 302 -2.52 7.46 -27.53
N GLY A 303 -2.26 8.59 -26.88
CA GLY A 303 -3.30 9.48 -26.35
C GLY A 303 -2.97 9.94 -24.94
N GLN A 304 -3.97 10.34 -24.19
CA GLN A 304 -3.82 10.82 -22.80
C GLN A 304 -4.97 10.29 -21.93
N GLY A 305 -4.70 10.17 -20.62
CA GLY A 305 -5.71 9.85 -19.63
C GLY A 305 -6.05 8.36 -19.55
N VAL A 306 -7.24 8.06 -19.05
CA VAL A 306 -7.73 6.70 -18.84
C VAL A 306 -9.01 6.48 -19.63
N GLN A 307 -9.12 5.32 -20.25
CA GLN A 307 -10.34 4.83 -20.89
C GLN A 307 -10.76 3.51 -20.27
N LEU A 308 -12.07 3.31 -20.14
CA LEU A 308 -12.67 2.11 -19.54
C LEU A 308 -13.66 1.50 -20.51
N ASP A 309 -13.58 0.17 -20.68
CA ASP A 309 -14.60 -0.64 -21.38
C ASP A 309 -15.30 -1.56 -20.37
N LEU A 310 -16.60 -1.37 -20.22
CA LEU A 310 -17.48 -2.24 -19.41
C LEU A 310 -18.28 -3.24 -20.29
N GLY A 311 -17.77 -3.58 -21.46
CA GLY A 311 -18.44 -4.44 -22.43
C GLY A 311 -19.29 -3.69 -23.45
N LEU A 312 -19.23 -2.35 -23.45
CA LEU A 312 -19.98 -1.45 -24.36
C LEU A 312 -19.06 -0.57 -25.23
N GLY A 313 -17.76 -0.92 -25.26
CA GLY A 313 -16.71 -0.15 -25.94
C GLY A 313 -16.02 0.85 -25.05
N MET A 314 -14.78 1.20 -25.42
CA MET A 314 -13.92 2.11 -24.67
C MET A 314 -14.53 3.50 -24.56
N ARG A 315 -14.59 4.05 -23.35
CA ARG A 315 -15.04 5.41 -23.06
C ARG A 315 -14.03 6.14 -22.18
N PRO A 316 -13.79 7.43 -22.38
CA PRO A 316 -13.00 8.24 -21.46
C PRO A 316 -13.58 8.18 -20.05
N VAL A 317 -12.68 8.19 -19.06
CA VAL A 317 -13.06 8.34 -17.65
C VAL A 317 -13.00 9.81 -17.32
N ASP A 318 -14.16 10.42 -17.04
CA ASP A 318 -14.29 11.83 -16.66
C ASP A 318 -14.28 11.97 -15.13
N GLY A 319 -13.66 13.05 -14.64
CA GLY A 319 -13.63 13.41 -13.23
C GLY A 319 -12.59 12.65 -12.38
N PRO A 320 -12.54 12.95 -11.06
CA PRO A 320 -11.62 12.31 -10.15
C PRO A 320 -11.98 10.83 -9.96
N GLY A 321 -11.04 9.97 -10.30
CA GLY A 321 -11.24 8.52 -10.28
C GLY A 321 -11.26 7.86 -8.91
N GLY A 322 -10.96 8.58 -7.81
CA GLY A 322 -10.74 7.99 -6.48
C GLY A 322 -10.80 9.00 -5.34
N TYR A 323 -10.18 8.66 -4.21
CA TYR A 323 -10.16 9.46 -2.99
C TYR A 323 -9.38 10.78 -3.17
N GLN A 324 -9.82 11.87 -2.52
CA GLN A 324 -9.13 13.17 -2.49
C GLN A 324 -9.27 13.84 -1.13
N HIS A 325 -8.15 14.22 -0.50
CA HIS A 325 -8.12 14.86 0.82
C HIS A 325 -8.78 16.26 0.89
N PHE A 326 -8.68 17.04 -0.16
CA PHE A 326 -9.11 18.45 -0.19
C PHE A 326 -10.19 18.70 -1.25
N ARG A 327 -11.19 17.81 -1.28
CA ARG A 327 -12.36 18.03 -2.14
C ARG A 327 -13.27 19.07 -1.49
N SER A 328 -13.67 20.12 -2.24
CA SER A 328 -14.73 21.03 -1.78
C SER A 328 -16.04 20.24 -1.64
N GLN A 329 -16.80 20.50 -0.57
CA GLN A 329 -18.11 19.83 -0.35
C GLN A 329 -19.18 20.28 -1.38
N ASP A 330 -18.82 21.13 -2.33
CA ASP A 330 -19.71 21.73 -3.33
C ASP A 330 -19.50 21.19 -4.77
N ASP A 331 -18.69 20.14 -4.96
CA ASP A 331 -18.49 19.48 -6.26
C ASP A 331 -19.13 18.10 -6.34
#